data_247f5c97e4a75e35e93eee2f4e6b5ee1
#
_entry.id   247f5c97e4a75e35e93eee2f4e6b5ee1
#
_cell.length_a   1.000
_cell.length_b   1.000
_cell.length_c   1.000
_cell.angle_alpha   90.00
_cell.angle_beta   90.00
_cell.angle_gamma   90.00
#
_symmetry.space_group_name_H-M   'P 1'
#
loop_
_entity.id
_entity.type
_entity.pdbx_description
1 polymer ?
#
loop_
_entity_poly.entity_id
_entity_poly.type
_entity_poly.pdbx_seq_one_letter_code
_entity_poly.pdbx_strand_id
1 'polypeptide(L)'
;MTQFSLHYPAWLIPTHSIIYSNGATIGAISINKYPVCTKQGILGIIPNTNIDVEFLYYFMQSSYFQKEVERVVTEGTMKTAYLKDINHIKCPIPDLDRQKEISHLLSVLSLKEDVERQLLQKYQIQKQYLLRKMFI
;
A
#
# COMPACT_ATOMS: atom_id res chain seq x y z
N MET A 1 -6.99 -4.95 21.06
CA MET A 1 -7.15 -5.54 19.70
C MET A 1 -8.03 -4.60 18.88
N THR A 2 -7.46 -3.92 17.97
CA THR A 2 -8.22 -3.00 17.10
C THR A 2 -8.67 -3.80 15.89
N GLN A 3 -9.95 -4.11 15.83
CA GLN A 3 -10.57 -4.62 14.62
C GLN A 3 -10.62 -3.48 13.61
N PHE A 4 -10.12 -3.73 12.40
CA PHE A 4 -10.34 -2.83 11.28
C PHE A 4 -11.85 -2.80 10.99
N SER A 5 -12.51 -1.67 11.21
CA SER A 5 -13.89 -1.52 10.82
C SER A 5 -13.94 -1.38 9.30
N LEU A 6 -14.12 -2.49 8.62
CA LEU A 6 -14.39 -2.53 7.19
C LEU A 6 -15.86 -2.23 7.00
N HIS A 7 -16.17 -1.00 6.67
CA HIS A 7 -17.53 -0.59 6.38
C HIS A 7 -17.80 -0.80 4.89
N TYR A 8 -18.68 -1.75 4.58
CA TYR A 8 -19.28 -1.85 3.26
C TYR A 8 -20.60 -1.08 3.24
N PRO A 9 -20.64 0.02 2.54
CA PRO A 9 -21.61 0.14 1.48
C PRO A 9 -20.84 0.06 0.15
N ALA A 10 -21.31 -0.78 -0.70
CA ALA A 10 -20.63 -1.46 -1.79
C ALA A 10 -20.03 -0.60 -2.91
N TRP A 11 -20.00 0.72 -2.87
CA TRP A 11 -19.80 1.47 -4.11
C TRP A 11 -18.85 2.66 -4.07
N LEU A 12 -18.69 3.35 -2.95
CA LEU A 12 -17.86 4.57 -2.90
C LEU A 12 -16.95 4.58 -1.68
N ILE A 13 -15.66 4.52 -1.92
CA ILE A 13 -14.63 4.63 -0.89
C ILE A 13 -14.21 6.09 -0.81
N PRO A 14 -14.26 6.72 0.37
CA PRO A 14 -13.90 8.11 0.55
C PRO A 14 -12.42 8.35 0.24
N THR A 15 -12.06 9.61 0.03
CA THR A 15 -10.66 10.03 -0.09
C THR A 15 -9.86 9.64 1.13
N HIS A 16 -8.54 9.51 0.97
CA HIS A 16 -7.62 9.21 2.06
C HIS A 16 -7.93 7.87 2.75
N SER A 17 -8.25 6.89 1.94
CA SER A 17 -8.45 5.49 2.33
C SER A 17 -7.41 4.60 1.66
N ILE A 18 -7.18 3.41 2.18
CA ILE A 18 -6.25 2.46 1.58
C ILE A 18 -7.00 1.62 0.55
N ILE A 19 -6.43 1.52 -0.64
CA ILE A 19 -6.86 0.64 -1.71
C ILE A 19 -5.87 -0.52 -1.80
N TYR A 20 -6.35 -1.74 -1.66
CA TYR A 20 -5.52 -2.94 -1.59
C TYR A 20 -6.04 -4.01 -2.54
N SER A 21 -5.16 -4.59 -3.36
CA SER A 21 -5.53 -5.69 -4.25
C SER A 21 -5.43 -7.03 -3.53
N ASN A 22 -6.52 -7.80 -3.55
CA ASN A 22 -6.62 -9.12 -2.90
C ASN A 22 -7.01 -10.25 -3.86
N GLY A 23 -7.05 -9.97 -5.15
CA GLY A 23 -7.40 -10.93 -6.21
C GLY A 23 -6.19 -11.51 -6.93
N ALA A 24 -6.25 -11.59 -8.26
CA ALA A 24 -5.20 -12.18 -9.10
C ALA A 24 -3.79 -11.62 -8.85
N THR A 25 -3.68 -10.33 -8.51
CA THR A 25 -2.46 -9.71 -8.00
C THR A 25 -2.71 -9.29 -6.56
N ILE A 26 -2.06 -9.96 -5.61
CA ILE A 26 -2.21 -9.66 -4.18
C ILE A 26 -1.07 -8.75 -3.73
N GLY A 27 -1.40 -7.71 -2.94
CA GLY A 27 -0.41 -6.87 -2.26
C GLY A 27 -0.13 -5.52 -2.90
N ALA A 28 -0.72 -5.19 -4.06
CA ALA A 28 -0.66 -3.83 -4.56
C ALA A 28 -1.49 -2.91 -3.65
N ILE A 29 -0.88 -1.81 -3.21
CA ILE A 29 -1.45 -0.92 -2.21
C ILE A 29 -1.25 0.54 -2.60
N SER A 30 -2.25 1.36 -2.34
CA SER A 30 -2.17 2.82 -2.51
C SER A 30 -3.13 3.55 -1.56
N ILE A 31 -2.92 4.85 -1.38
CA ILE A 31 -3.88 5.75 -0.73
C ILE A 31 -4.56 6.57 -1.82
N ASN A 32 -5.89 6.56 -1.85
CA ASN A 32 -6.63 7.28 -2.88
C ASN A 32 -6.71 8.79 -2.59
N LYS A 33 -6.56 9.59 -3.63
CA LYS A 33 -6.67 11.06 -3.58
C LYS A 33 -8.10 11.55 -3.83
N TYR A 34 -8.92 10.72 -4.44
CA TYR A 34 -10.32 11.03 -4.80
C TYR A 34 -11.21 9.89 -4.35
N PRO A 35 -12.52 10.13 -4.13
CA PRO A 35 -13.46 9.03 -3.91
C PRO A 35 -13.44 8.06 -5.09
N VAL A 36 -13.36 6.76 -4.81
CA VAL A 36 -13.27 5.72 -5.84
C VAL A 36 -14.26 4.61 -5.58
N CYS A 37 -14.75 3.99 -6.66
CA CYS A 37 -15.48 2.73 -6.59
C CYS A 37 -14.52 1.58 -6.83
N THR A 38 -14.62 0.53 -6.04
CA THR A 38 -13.83 -0.68 -6.22
C THR A 38 -14.68 -1.80 -6.83
N LYS A 39 -13.99 -2.74 -7.45
CA LYS A 39 -14.59 -3.97 -7.99
C LYS A 39 -14.04 -5.18 -7.26
N GLN A 40 -14.58 -6.35 -7.54
CA GLN A 40 -14.08 -7.62 -7.01
C GLN A 40 -12.57 -7.76 -7.24
N GLY A 41 -11.84 -8.17 -6.20
CA GLY A 41 -10.39 -8.28 -6.22
C GLY A 41 -9.65 -7.01 -5.76
N ILE A 42 -10.38 -5.97 -5.37
CA ILE A 42 -9.83 -4.73 -4.81
C ILE A 42 -10.63 -4.34 -3.58
N LEU A 43 -9.95 -4.21 -2.45
CA LEU A 43 -10.52 -3.79 -1.17
C LEU A 43 -10.27 -2.31 -0.92
N GLY A 44 -11.28 -1.63 -0.38
CA GLY A 44 -11.12 -0.33 0.26
C GLY A 44 -11.06 -0.50 1.77
N ILE A 45 -10.02 0.01 2.39
CA ILE A 45 -9.83 -0.05 3.85
C ILE A 45 -9.91 1.36 4.39
N ILE A 46 -10.92 1.57 5.25
CA ILE A 46 -11.16 2.84 5.94
C ILE A 46 -10.75 2.63 7.40
N PRO A 47 -9.60 3.14 7.84
CA PRO A 47 -9.18 2.98 9.23
C PRO A 47 -10.09 3.71 10.21
N ASN A 48 -10.13 3.21 11.43
CA ASN A 48 -10.79 3.93 12.55
C ASN A 48 -10.04 5.21 12.90
N THR A 49 -10.68 6.11 13.62
CA THR A 49 -10.14 7.44 13.99
C THR A 49 -8.85 7.40 14.81
N ASN A 50 -8.56 6.31 15.49
CA ASN A 50 -7.32 6.09 16.27
C ASN A 50 -6.21 5.40 15.47
N ILE A 51 -6.38 5.25 14.17
CA ILE A 51 -5.37 4.68 13.27
C ILE A 51 -5.05 5.71 12.18
N ASP A 52 -3.77 6.07 12.09
CA ASP A 52 -3.25 6.90 11.03
C ASP A 52 -3.21 6.12 9.70
N VAL A 53 -3.76 6.70 8.64
CA VAL A 53 -3.87 6.03 7.33
C VAL A 53 -2.49 5.71 6.75
N GLU A 54 -1.57 6.67 6.84
CA GLU A 54 -0.19 6.51 6.35
C GLU A 54 0.57 5.46 7.16
N PHE A 55 0.38 5.42 8.49
CA PHE A 55 0.96 4.38 9.33
C PHE A 55 0.49 2.99 8.89
N LEU A 56 -0.82 2.82 8.71
CA LEU A 56 -1.39 1.56 8.25
C LEU A 56 -0.89 1.18 6.85
N TYR A 57 -0.78 2.15 5.95
CA TYR A 57 -0.24 1.96 4.61
C TYR A 57 1.18 1.39 4.65
N TYR A 58 2.08 1.93 5.49
CA TYR A 58 3.44 1.41 5.64
C TYR A 58 3.47 0.07 6.38
N PHE A 59 2.61 -0.12 7.38
CA PHE A 59 2.49 -1.40 8.07
C PHE A 59 2.11 -2.53 7.08
N MET A 60 1.16 -2.29 6.20
CA MET A 60 0.73 -3.26 5.19
C MET A 60 1.80 -3.57 4.13
N GLN A 61 2.82 -2.73 4.00
CA GLN A 61 3.99 -2.99 3.16
C GLN A 61 5.10 -3.76 3.90
N SER A 62 4.99 -3.93 5.21
CA SER A 62 6.00 -4.63 6.00
C SER A 62 6.09 -6.11 5.64
N SER A 63 7.29 -6.68 5.80
CA SER A 63 7.51 -8.11 5.58
C SER A 63 6.68 -8.98 6.52
N TYR A 64 6.36 -8.49 7.71
CA TYR A 64 5.47 -9.17 8.65
C TYR A 64 4.06 -9.30 8.06
N PHE A 65 3.45 -8.21 7.62
CA PHE A 65 2.11 -8.23 7.05
C PHE A 65 2.06 -9.10 5.78
N GLN A 66 3.05 -8.97 4.90
CA GLN A 66 3.12 -9.78 3.67
C GLN A 66 3.17 -11.28 3.97
N LYS A 67 3.96 -11.71 4.95
CA LYS A 67 4.03 -13.11 5.36
C LYS A 67 2.71 -13.60 5.96
N GLU A 68 2.03 -12.77 6.74
CA GLU A 68 0.71 -13.14 7.29
C GLU A 68 -0.35 -13.25 6.19
N VAL A 69 -0.31 -12.37 5.19
CA VAL A 69 -1.19 -12.48 4.00
C VAL A 69 -0.89 -13.77 3.23
N GLU A 70 0.37 -14.10 2.99
CA GLU A 70 0.77 -15.34 2.31
C GLU A 70 0.25 -16.60 3.02
N ARG A 71 0.20 -16.59 4.36
CA ARG A 71 -0.33 -17.71 5.15
C ARG A 71 -1.85 -17.92 4.99
N VAL A 72 -2.59 -16.84 4.75
CA VAL A 72 -4.05 -16.88 4.63
C VAL A 72 -4.54 -16.93 3.18
N VAL A 73 -3.64 -16.82 2.22
CA VAL A 73 -3.96 -16.95 0.79
C VAL A 73 -4.39 -18.38 0.50
N THR A 74 -5.61 -18.52 -0.01
CA THR A 74 -6.10 -19.81 -0.46
C THR A 74 -5.55 -20.13 -1.84
N GLU A 75 -4.81 -21.22 -1.94
CA GLU A 75 -4.33 -21.73 -3.22
C GLU A 75 -5.43 -22.50 -3.94
N GLY A 76 -5.78 -22.00 -5.11
CA GLY A 76 -6.76 -22.60 -6.02
C GLY A 76 -6.41 -22.22 -7.46
N THR A 77 -7.38 -22.28 -8.36
CA THR A 77 -7.24 -21.77 -9.74
C THR A 77 -6.90 -20.27 -9.79
N MET A 78 -7.30 -19.50 -8.77
CA MET A 78 -6.88 -18.12 -8.53
C MET A 78 -6.53 -17.91 -7.06
N LYS A 79 -5.34 -17.38 -6.78
CA LYS A 79 -4.94 -16.97 -5.45
C LYS A 79 -5.80 -15.80 -5.00
N THR A 80 -6.41 -15.90 -3.83
CA THR A 80 -7.23 -14.83 -3.27
C THR A 80 -7.00 -14.73 -1.77
N ALA A 81 -6.76 -13.52 -1.27
CA ALA A 81 -6.76 -13.23 0.15
C ALA A 81 -8.15 -12.71 0.55
N TYR A 82 -8.88 -13.47 1.31
CA TYR A 82 -10.23 -13.07 1.73
C TYR A 82 -10.16 -11.95 2.77
N LEU A 83 -11.10 -11.02 2.65
CA LEU A 83 -11.22 -9.89 3.55
C LEU A 83 -11.27 -10.28 5.03
N LYS A 84 -12.04 -11.33 5.36
CA LYS A 84 -12.16 -11.85 6.72
C LYS A 84 -10.81 -12.27 7.30
N ASP A 85 -9.94 -12.85 6.48
CA ASP A 85 -8.65 -13.37 6.91
C ASP A 85 -7.64 -12.23 7.08
N ILE A 86 -7.64 -11.27 6.15
CA ILE A 86 -6.84 -10.03 6.27
C ILE A 86 -7.21 -9.26 7.55
N ASN A 87 -8.48 -9.23 7.88
CA ASN A 87 -9.01 -8.55 9.08
C ASN A 87 -8.53 -9.18 10.41
N HIS A 88 -8.12 -10.44 10.39
CA HIS A 88 -7.61 -11.14 11.57
C HIS A 88 -6.10 -10.98 11.75
N ILE A 89 -5.40 -10.36 10.82
CA ILE A 89 -3.97 -10.08 10.97
C ILE A 89 -3.76 -9.07 12.10
N LYS A 90 -2.99 -9.47 13.09
CA LYS A 90 -2.71 -8.62 14.25
C LYS A 90 -1.74 -7.51 13.87
N CYS A 91 -2.16 -6.27 14.07
CA CYS A 91 -1.32 -5.10 13.93
C CYS A 91 -0.95 -4.56 15.31
N PRO A 92 0.34 -4.45 15.65
CA PRO A 92 0.77 -3.73 16.83
C PRO A 92 0.56 -2.23 16.60
N ILE A 93 -0.42 -1.64 17.27
CA ILE A 93 -0.78 -0.23 17.08
C ILE A 93 -0.30 0.56 18.29
N PRO A 94 0.73 1.42 18.14
CA PRO A 94 1.11 2.38 19.15
C PRO A 94 0.06 3.50 19.27
N ASP A 95 0.27 4.42 20.19
CA ASP A 95 -0.54 5.63 20.27
C ASP A 95 -0.46 6.48 18.98
N LEU A 96 -1.45 7.32 18.76
CA LEU A 96 -1.60 8.06 17.50
C LEU A 96 -0.41 8.99 17.19
N ASP A 97 0.19 9.59 18.21
CA ASP A 97 1.35 10.46 18.02
C ASP A 97 2.55 9.67 17.50
N ARG A 98 2.78 8.49 18.05
CA ARG A 98 3.85 7.61 17.60
C ARG A 98 3.59 7.04 16.20
N GLN A 99 2.34 6.76 15.86
CA GLN A 99 1.96 6.37 14.49
C GLN A 99 2.34 7.45 13.49
N LYS A 100 2.01 8.73 13.78
CA LYS A 100 2.34 9.88 12.93
C LYS A 100 3.83 10.13 12.80
N GLU A 101 4.60 9.97 13.87
CA GLU A 101 6.07 10.06 13.81
C GLU A 101 6.65 9.01 12.86
N ILE A 102 6.21 7.76 12.98
CA ILE A 102 6.66 6.65 12.14
C ILE A 102 6.28 6.90 10.68
N SER A 103 5.03 7.25 10.40
CA SER A 103 4.57 7.50 9.03
C SER A 103 5.27 8.70 8.40
N HIS A 104 5.51 9.76 9.16
CA HIS A 104 6.26 10.92 8.68
C HIS A 104 7.70 10.54 8.28
N LEU A 105 8.42 9.84 9.15
CA LEU A 105 9.77 9.38 8.85
C LEU A 105 9.82 8.53 7.58
N LEU A 106 8.92 7.56 7.47
CA LEU A 106 8.85 6.67 6.31
C LEU A 106 8.46 7.42 5.03
N SER A 107 7.56 8.41 5.12
CA SER A 107 7.18 9.23 3.97
C SER A 107 8.34 10.08 3.44
N VAL A 108 9.16 10.64 4.32
CA VAL A 108 10.37 11.38 3.94
C VAL A 108 11.38 10.47 3.23
N LEU A 109 11.58 9.26 3.74
CA LEU A 109 12.45 8.27 3.09
C LEU A 109 11.92 7.85 1.72
N SER A 110 10.62 7.61 1.59
CA SER A 110 9.98 7.27 0.31
C SER A 110 10.12 8.41 -0.71
N LEU A 111 9.92 9.65 -0.27
CA LEU A 111 10.12 10.82 -1.14
C LEU A 111 11.57 10.93 -1.63
N LYS A 112 12.54 10.70 -0.75
CA LYS A 112 13.95 10.70 -1.14
C LYS A 112 14.25 9.59 -2.16
N GLU A 113 13.73 8.39 -1.92
CA GLU A 113 13.88 7.28 -2.86
C GLU A 113 13.31 7.61 -4.25
N ASP A 114 12.14 8.24 -4.31
CA ASP A 114 11.51 8.64 -5.57
C ASP A 114 12.34 9.69 -6.31
N VAL A 115 12.89 10.68 -5.61
CA VAL A 115 13.77 11.71 -6.20
C VAL A 115 15.04 11.08 -6.77
N GLU A 116 15.68 10.19 -6.03
CA GLU A 116 16.89 9.48 -6.48
C GLU A 116 16.59 8.59 -7.71
N ARG A 117 15.46 7.93 -7.73
CA ARG A 117 15.02 7.12 -8.88
C ARG A 117 14.80 7.96 -10.12
N GLN A 118 14.16 9.13 -10.00
CA GLN A 118 13.99 10.07 -11.11
C GLN A 118 15.32 10.60 -11.62
N LEU A 119 16.25 10.90 -10.73
CA LEU A 119 17.59 11.34 -11.09
C LEU A 119 18.35 10.26 -11.86
N LEU A 120 18.30 9.01 -11.38
CA LEU A 120 18.89 7.87 -12.07
C LEU A 120 18.33 7.71 -13.49
N GLN A 121 17.03 7.83 -13.66
CA GLN A 121 16.37 7.75 -14.97
C GLN A 121 16.88 8.85 -15.91
N LYS A 122 17.03 10.09 -15.43
CA LYS A 122 17.58 11.19 -16.22
C LYS A 122 19.02 10.92 -16.66
N TYR A 123 19.86 10.39 -15.77
CA TYR A 123 21.22 10.01 -16.11
C TYR A 123 21.28 8.89 -17.16
N GLN A 124 20.40 7.91 -17.08
CA GLN A 124 20.31 6.83 -18.06
C GLN A 124 19.94 7.37 -19.44
N ILE A 125 18.96 8.28 -19.52
CA ILE A 125 18.56 8.95 -20.77
C ILE A 125 19.73 9.76 -21.34
N GLN A 126 20.42 10.55 -20.51
CA GLN A 126 21.58 11.34 -20.92
C GLN A 126 22.71 10.46 -21.45
N LYS A 127 23.01 9.36 -20.76
CA LYS A 127 24.00 8.37 -21.21
C LYS A 127 23.64 7.80 -22.58
N GLN A 128 22.40 7.39 -22.78
CA GLN A 128 21.94 6.86 -24.07
C GLN A 128 22.05 7.91 -25.19
N TYR A 129 21.68 9.16 -24.91
CA TYR A 129 21.83 10.25 -25.88
C TYR A 129 23.30 10.43 -26.30
N LEU A 130 24.22 10.50 -25.35
CA LEU A 130 25.64 10.64 -25.62
C LEU A 130 26.22 9.46 -26.43
N LEU A 131 25.83 8.22 -26.05
CA LEU A 131 26.24 7.03 -26.80
C LEU A 131 25.81 7.08 -28.27
N ARG A 132 24.59 7.55 -28.54
CA ARG A 132 24.13 7.75 -29.93
C ARG A 132 24.88 8.84 -30.67
N LYS A 133 25.27 9.90 -29.98
CA LYS A 133 25.96 11.04 -30.63
C LYS A 133 27.44 10.82 -30.81
N MET A 134 28.09 10.05 -29.95
CA MET A 134 29.55 9.87 -29.97
C MET A 134 29.99 8.66 -30.81
N PHE A 135 29.10 7.71 -31.08
CA PHE A 135 29.45 6.45 -31.78
C PHE A 135 28.63 6.22 -33.06
N ILE A 136 28.26 7.27 -33.73
CA ILE A 136 27.67 7.19 -35.08
C ILE A 136 28.75 7.02 -36.14
#